data_6e9e07cfec129d1803445dff3e676588
#
_entry.id   6e9e07cfec129d1803445dff3e676588
#
_cell.length_a   1.000
_cell.length_b   1.000
_cell.length_c   1.000
_cell.angle_alpha   90.00
_cell.angle_beta   90.00
_cell.angle_gamma   90.00
#
_symmetry.space_group_name_H-M   'P 1'
#
loop_
_entity.id
_entity.type
_entity.pdbx_description
1 polymer ?
#
loop_
_entity_poly.entity_id
_entity_poly.type
_entity_poly.pdbx_seq_one_letter_code
_entity_poly.pdbx_strand_id
1 'polypeptide(L)'
;MKNWVKLNLFYLGKSKKHLIFRSKQWNRNLDKIFKQSVFNEKYEEIGYIKEIFGPLKLPYISVKTLPGQNFNPTDEIYVKIR
;
A
#
# COMPACT_ATOMS: atom_id res chain seq x y z
N MET A 1 -11.31 -4.23 -18.08
CA MET A 1 -10.79 -5.10 -17.26
C MET A 1 -10.13 -4.50 -16.08
N LYS A 2 -10.06 -5.20 -15.11
CA LYS A 2 -9.69 -4.61 -13.87
C LYS A 2 -8.30 -4.94 -13.51
N ASN A 3 -7.49 -3.92 -13.40
CA ASN A 3 -6.12 -4.07 -12.94
C ASN A 3 -5.98 -3.64 -11.49
N TRP A 4 -7.09 -3.37 -10.84
CA TRP A 4 -7.08 -2.93 -9.46
C TRP A 4 -7.01 -4.11 -8.50
N VAL A 5 -6.14 -4.01 -7.52
CA VAL A 5 -6.01 -5.03 -6.49
C VAL A 5 -6.16 -4.36 -5.14
N LYS A 6 -7.10 -4.85 -4.35
CA LYS A 6 -7.28 -4.39 -2.98
C LYS A 6 -6.21 -5.03 -2.11
N LEU A 7 -5.52 -4.22 -1.34
CA LEU A 7 -4.51 -4.73 -0.43
C LEU A 7 -5.10 -4.94 0.94
N ASN A 8 -4.90 -6.13 1.49
CA ASN A 8 -5.36 -6.44 2.84
C ASN A 8 -4.26 -6.09 3.81
N LEU A 9 -4.36 -4.88 4.37
CA LEU A 9 -3.30 -4.33 5.20
C LEU A 9 -3.84 -3.81 6.53
N PHE A 10 -3.01 -3.90 7.57
CA PHE A 10 -3.22 -3.17 8.81
C PHE A 10 -2.38 -1.92 8.79
N TYR A 11 -2.97 -0.79 9.06
CA TYR A 11 -2.21 0.43 9.21
C TYR A 11 -1.56 0.43 10.60
N LEU A 12 -0.25 0.57 10.64
CA LEU A 12 0.50 0.56 11.89
C LEU A 12 0.84 1.96 12.39
N GLY A 13 1.05 2.89 11.49
CA GLY A 13 1.41 4.23 11.87
C GLY A 13 2.17 4.94 10.78
N LYS A 14 2.56 6.18 11.09
CA LYS A 14 3.29 7.01 10.16
C LYS A 14 4.69 7.24 10.70
N SER A 15 5.69 7.05 9.87
CA SER A 15 7.06 7.35 10.20
C SER A 15 7.58 8.36 9.20
N LYS A 16 7.79 9.61 9.65
CA LYS A 16 8.17 10.72 8.79
C LYS A 16 7.11 10.88 7.69
N LYS A 17 7.49 10.71 6.43
CA LYS A 17 6.56 10.84 5.33
C LYS A 17 6.07 9.50 4.80
N HIS A 18 6.27 8.44 5.57
CA HIS A 18 5.89 7.11 5.15
C HIS A 18 4.77 6.57 6.00
N LEU A 19 3.82 5.90 5.36
CA LEU A 19 2.77 5.15 6.05
C LEU A 19 3.24 3.72 6.13
N ILE A 20 3.18 3.14 7.31
CA ILE A 20 3.67 1.77 7.53
C ILE A 20 2.48 0.85 7.73
N PHE A 21 2.44 -0.22 6.96
CA PHE A 21 1.39 -1.21 7.02
C PHE A 21 1.97 -2.58 7.24
N ARG A 22 1.15 -3.47 7.78
CA ARG A 22 1.48 -4.87 7.86
C ARG A 22 0.47 -5.66 7.04
N SER A 23 0.95 -6.64 6.27
CA SER A 23 0.07 -7.46 5.47
C SER A 23 -0.76 -8.38 6.34
N LYS A 24 -2.04 -8.49 6.02
CA LYS A 24 -2.89 -9.51 6.61
C LYS A 24 -2.75 -10.82 5.85
N GLN A 25 -2.44 -10.72 4.57
CA GLN A 25 -2.36 -11.86 3.70
C GLN A 25 -1.42 -11.50 2.55
N TRP A 26 -0.53 -12.40 2.20
CA TRP A 26 0.45 -12.14 1.17
C TRP A 26 0.60 -13.34 0.25
N ASN A 27 0.81 -13.08 -1.04
CA ASN A 27 1.13 -14.14 -1.98
C ASN A 27 2.11 -13.61 -3.01
N ARG A 28 2.64 -14.51 -3.84
CA ARG A 28 3.68 -14.14 -4.80
C ARG A 28 3.26 -13.09 -5.80
N ASN A 29 1.98 -13.10 -6.17
CA ASN A 29 1.51 -12.14 -7.16
C ASN A 29 1.63 -10.70 -6.66
N LEU A 30 1.68 -10.53 -5.35
CA LEU A 30 1.79 -9.19 -4.76
C LEU A 30 3.20 -8.63 -4.82
N ASP A 31 4.18 -9.45 -5.18
CA ASP A 31 5.54 -8.94 -5.37
C ASP A 31 5.59 -7.90 -6.49
N LYS A 32 4.63 -7.93 -7.39
CA LYS A 32 4.57 -7.00 -8.51
C LYS A 32 4.14 -5.61 -8.12
N ILE A 33 3.69 -5.41 -6.89
CA ILE A 33 3.22 -4.10 -6.45
C ILE A 33 4.34 -3.16 -6.02
N PHE A 34 5.55 -3.68 -5.89
CA PHE A 34 6.69 -2.86 -5.46
C PHE A 34 6.84 -1.64 -6.37
N LYS A 35 6.93 -0.48 -5.76
CA LYS A 35 7.03 0.83 -6.43
C LYS A 35 5.80 1.24 -7.23
N GLN A 36 4.71 0.50 -7.14
CA GLN A 36 3.47 0.89 -7.79
C GLN A 36 2.75 1.96 -6.98
N SER A 37 1.96 2.75 -7.69
CA SER A 37 1.13 3.77 -7.04
C SER A 37 0.04 3.12 -6.20
N VAL A 38 -0.28 3.79 -5.09
CA VAL A 38 -1.30 3.34 -4.15
C VAL A 38 -2.45 4.32 -4.18
N PHE A 39 -3.67 3.80 -4.19
CA PHE A 39 -4.89 4.61 -4.31
C PHE A 39 -5.82 4.33 -3.14
N ASN A 40 -6.66 5.32 -2.81
CA ASN A 40 -7.66 5.16 -1.77
C ASN A 40 -8.97 4.65 -2.37
N GLU A 41 -10.03 4.58 -1.55
CA GLU A 41 -11.32 4.08 -1.99
C GLU A 41 -11.95 4.91 -3.09
N LYS A 42 -11.54 6.16 -3.22
CA LYS A 42 -12.04 7.05 -4.26
C LYS A 42 -11.17 7.01 -5.51
N TYR A 43 -10.20 6.10 -5.52
CA TYR A 43 -9.23 5.95 -6.63
C TYR A 43 -8.35 7.18 -6.82
N GLU A 44 -8.12 7.90 -5.73
CA GLU A 44 -7.17 9.00 -5.72
C GLU A 44 -5.80 8.47 -5.34
N GLU A 45 -4.78 8.87 -6.06
CA GLU A 45 -3.42 8.42 -5.77
C GLU A 45 -2.92 9.08 -4.49
N ILE A 46 -2.55 8.26 -3.51
CA ILE A 46 -2.08 8.79 -2.22
C ILE A 46 -0.58 8.66 -2.07
N GLY A 47 0.05 7.84 -2.87
CA GLY A 47 1.48 7.65 -2.78
C GLY A 47 1.92 6.46 -3.60
N TYR A 48 3.07 5.89 -3.25
CA TYR A 48 3.55 4.69 -3.91
C TYR A 48 4.28 3.81 -2.90
N ILE A 49 4.37 2.53 -3.24
CA ILE A 49 5.03 1.56 -2.35
C ILE A 49 6.53 1.77 -2.44
N LYS A 50 7.12 2.23 -1.35
CA LYS A 50 8.53 2.52 -1.27
C LYS A 50 9.35 1.28 -0.98
N GLU A 51 8.90 0.48 -0.02
CA GLU A 51 9.61 -0.72 0.39
C GLU A 51 8.65 -1.78 0.84
N ILE A 52 9.08 -3.03 0.67
CA ILE A 52 8.40 -4.20 1.23
C ILE A 52 9.50 -4.93 2.01
N PHE A 53 9.29 -5.11 3.31
CA PHE A 53 10.33 -5.65 4.16
C PHE A 53 9.75 -6.53 5.25
N GLY A 54 10.65 -7.26 5.94
CA GLY A 54 10.24 -8.12 7.04
C GLY A 54 9.98 -9.55 6.61
N PRO A 55 9.16 -10.30 7.38
CA PRO A 55 8.93 -11.72 7.11
C PRO A 55 8.33 -11.96 5.74
N LEU A 56 8.74 -13.04 5.09
CA LEU A 56 8.27 -13.36 3.74
C LEU A 56 6.78 -13.62 3.68
N LYS A 57 6.21 -14.17 4.74
CA LYS A 57 4.80 -14.54 4.73
C LYS A 57 3.87 -13.36 4.97
N LEU A 58 4.28 -12.45 5.83
CA LEU A 58 3.47 -11.28 6.18
C LEU A 58 4.39 -10.07 6.27
N PRO A 59 4.83 -9.57 5.12
CA PRO A 59 5.77 -8.46 5.12
C PRO A 59 5.15 -7.15 5.56
N TYR A 60 6.01 -6.22 5.94
CA TYR A 60 5.62 -4.84 6.17
C TYR A 60 5.72 -4.09 4.86
N ILE A 61 4.86 -3.12 4.68
CA ILE A 61 4.83 -2.29 3.49
C ILE A 61 4.96 -0.84 3.88
N SER A 62 5.92 -0.16 3.28
CA SER A 62 6.12 1.27 3.49
C SER A 62 5.62 2.01 2.26
N VAL A 63 4.69 2.94 2.47
CA VAL A 63 4.11 3.76 1.41
C VAL A 63 4.58 5.19 1.60
N LYS A 64 5.22 5.76 0.58
CA LYS A 64 5.60 7.16 0.62
C LYS A 64 4.44 7.98 0.07
N THR A 65 3.93 8.90 0.88
CA THR A 65 2.78 9.70 0.49
C THR A 65 3.19 10.86 -0.42
N LEU A 66 2.25 11.24 -1.28
CA LEU A 66 2.43 12.41 -2.12
C LEU A 66 2.14 13.66 -1.29
N PRO A 67 2.79 14.79 -1.63
CA PRO A 67 2.52 16.05 -0.93
C PRO A 67 1.06 16.44 -1.05
N GLY A 68 0.48 16.86 0.06
CA GLY A 68 -0.90 17.34 0.06
C GLY A 68 -1.96 16.27 0.14
N GLN A 69 -1.58 15.00 0.14
CA GLN A 69 -2.54 13.91 0.23
C GLN A 69 -2.82 13.57 1.68
N ASN A 70 -4.08 13.32 1.97
CA ASN A 70 -4.52 12.90 3.29
C ASN A 70 -4.90 11.42 3.24
N PHE A 71 -4.39 10.67 4.20
CA PHE A 71 -4.71 9.26 4.32
C PHE A 71 -5.62 9.05 5.53
N ASN A 72 -6.71 8.34 5.32
CA ASN A 72 -7.60 7.94 6.40
C ASN A 72 -7.30 6.48 6.72
N PRO A 73 -6.87 6.16 7.96
CA PRO A 73 -6.54 4.78 8.31
C PRO A 73 -7.67 3.78 8.13
N THR A 74 -8.90 4.24 8.07
CA THR A 74 -10.04 3.34 7.85
C THR A 74 -10.31 3.08 6.38
N ASP A 75 -9.67 3.82 5.48
CA ASP A 75 -9.86 3.62 4.05
C ASP A 75 -9.17 2.35 3.59
N GLU A 76 -9.77 1.71 2.60
CA GLU A 76 -9.12 0.59 1.94
C GLU A 76 -8.13 1.11 0.92
N ILE A 77 -7.10 0.32 0.68
CA ILE A 77 -6.00 0.71 -0.19
C ILE A 77 -5.96 -0.21 -1.40
N TYR A 78 -5.75 0.38 -2.56
CA TYR A 78 -5.69 -0.34 -3.82
C TYR A 78 -4.41 -0.01 -4.56
N VAL A 79 -3.93 -0.96 -5.35
CA VAL A 79 -2.87 -0.72 -6.31
C VAL A 79 -3.40 -1.07 -7.68
N LYS A 80 -2.85 -0.40 -8.68
CA LYS A 80 -3.18 -0.71 -10.06
C LYS A 80 -2.01 -1.50 -10.65
N ILE A 81 -2.28 -2.70 -11.08
CA ILE A 81 -1.26 -3.59 -11.65
C ILE A 81 -1.36 -3.54 -13.17
N ARG A 82 -0.22 -3.40 -13.79
CA ARG A 82 -0.15 -3.33 -15.26
C ARG A 82 0.26 -4.63 -15.89
#